data_f472f267c859066ef33a592c17f21118
#
_entry.id   f472f267c859066ef33a592c17f21118
#
_cell.length_a   1.000
_cell.length_b   1.000
_cell.length_c   1.000
_cell.angle_alpha   90.00
_cell.angle_beta   90.00
_cell.angle_gamma   90.00
#
_symmetry.space_group_name_H-M   'P 1'
#
loop_
_entity.id
_entity.type
_entity.pdbx_description
1 polymer ?
#
loop_
_entity_poly.entity_id
_entity_poly.type
_entity_poly.pdbx_seq_one_letter_code
_entity_poly.pdbx_strand_id
1 'polypeptide(L)'
;FGKNLTNAFGELKRILDPDGLFNPGKIIDAPEMNARDLFRFAPGYKVDDFETALDWSLWPGNAGGFQGAVEMCNNNGVCRKLKGGVMCPSFRATREEKDSTRGRANTLRLAISGQLGPDAMTSDAMADTLALCVSCKVCKRECPTGVDMAAMKVELTALRTQAKGLSFHDRLIAY
;
A
#
# COMPACT_ATOMS: atom_id res chain seq x y z
N PHE A 1 -35.45 -3.72 10.74
CA PHE A 1 -36.40 -2.58 10.77
C PHE A 1 -37.69 -2.84 9.96
N GLY A 2 -37.70 -3.75 9.03
CA GLY A 2 -38.81 -4.02 8.13
C GLY A 2 -38.95 -3.01 6.97
N LYS A 3 -39.66 -3.43 5.91
CA LYS A 3 -39.71 -2.67 4.64
C LYS A 3 -40.21 -1.22 4.80
N ASN A 4 -41.24 -1.02 5.62
CA ASN A 4 -41.84 0.32 5.78
C ASN A 4 -40.86 1.34 6.35
N LEU A 5 -40.11 0.95 7.37
CA LEU A 5 -39.14 1.86 8.01
C LEU A 5 -37.92 2.07 7.12
N THR A 6 -37.46 1.03 6.41
CA THR A 6 -36.36 1.16 5.43
C THR A 6 -36.75 2.10 4.29
N ASN A 7 -37.98 2.01 3.80
CA ASN A 7 -38.49 2.92 2.77
C ASN A 7 -38.55 4.38 3.29
N ALA A 8 -39.02 4.56 4.53
CA ALA A 8 -39.07 5.90 5.16
C ALA A 8 -37.67 6.53 5.28
N PHE A 9 -36.62 5.77 5.57
CA PHE A 9 -35.26 6.26 5.54
C PHE A 9 -34.84 6.73 4.13
N GLY A 10 -35.23 5.97 3.08
CA GLY A 10 -35.00 6.37 1.70
C GLY A 10 -35.72 7.65 1.31
N GLU A 11 -36.98 7.80 1.73
CA GLU A 11 -37.76 9.03 1.51
C GLU A 11 -37.15 10.23 2.20
N LEU A 12 -36.79 10.09 3.48
CA LEU A 12 -36.11 11.15 4.25
C LEU A 12 -34.78 11.55 3.59
N LYS A 13 -34.00 10.58 3.14
CA LYS A 13 -32.74 10.86 2.43
C LYS A 13 -32.97 11.68 1.17
N ARG A 14 -33.96 11.30 0.35
CA ARG A 14 -34.27 12.02 -0.89
C ARG A 14 -34.82 13.44 -0.65
N ILE A 15 -35.55 13.66 0.44
CA ILE A 15 -36.05 14.99 0.80
C ILE A 15 -34.89 15.92 1.23
N LEU A 16 -33.93 15.40 2.01
CA LEU A 16 -32.84 16.20 2.57
C LEU A 16 -31.62 16.30 1.64
N ASP A 17 -31.47 15.39 0.72
CA ASP A 17 -30.33 15.28 -0.20
C ASP A 17 -30.80 14.72 -1.55
N PRO A 18 -31.58 15.52 -2.30
CA PRO A 18 -32.17 15.08 -3.55
C PRO A 18 -31.11 14.74 -4.62
N ASP A 19 -29.96 15.39 -4.59
CA ASP A 19 -28.87 15.18 -5.54
C ASP A 19 -27.89 14.08 -5.12
N GLY A 20 -28.11 13.45 -3.94
CA GLY A 20 -27.27 12.34 -3.45
C GLY A 20 -25.81 12.71 -3.15
N LEU A 21 -25.55 13.94 -2.72
CA LEU A 21 -24.20 14.48 -2.49
C LEU A 21 -23.59 14.01 -1.16
N PHE A 22 -24.43 13.78 -0.14
CA PHE A 22 -23.98 13.46 1.20
C PHE A 22 -23.94 11.95 1.44
N ASN A 23 -22.73 11.38 1.53
CA ASN A 23 -22.52 9.96 1.83
C ASN A 23 -23.38 9.02 0.96
N PRO A 24 -23.30 9.07 -0.37
CA PRO A 24 -24.05 8.17 -1.24
C PRO A 24 -23.70 6.70 -0.94
N GLY A 25 -24.72 5.83 -1.00
CA GLY A 25 -24.52 4.40 -0.73
C GLY A 25 -24.20 4.05 0.72
N LYS A 26 -24.56 4.91 1.67
CA LYS A 26 -24.45 4.65 3.11
C LYS A 26 -25.84 4.55 3.73
N ILE A 27 -26.11 3.45 4.41
CA ILE A 27 -27.42 3.10 5.03
C ILE A 27 -28.51 2.84 3.98
N ILE A 28 -28.68 3.75 3.03
CA ILE A 28 -29.65 3.67 1.94
C ILE A 28 -28.89 3.34 0.64
N ASP A 29 -29.43 2.41 -0.15
CA ASP A 29 -28.89 1.99 -1.45
C ASP A 29 -27.40 1.60 -1.36
N ALA A 30 -27.01 0.95 -0.26
CA ALA A 30 -25.67 0.48 -0.07
C ALA A 30 -25.33 -0.63 -1.09
N PRO A 31 -24.08 -0.64 -1.63
CA PRO A 31 -23.62 -1.74 -2.45
C PRO A 31 -23.73 -3.09 -1.73
N GLU A 32 -23.93 -4.16 -2.48
CA GLU A 32 -23.90 -5.51 -1.93
C GLU A 32 -22.58 -5.79 -1.20
N MET A 33 -22.62 -6.48 -0.05
CA MET A 33 -21.41 -6.83 0.71
C MET A 33 -20.42 -7.67 -0.08
N ASN A 34 -20.86 -8.34 -1.11
CA ASN A 34 -20.05 -9.18 -2.00
C ASN A 34 -19.73 -8.51 -3.35
N ALA A 35 -19.98 -7.21 -3.50
CA ALA A 35 -19.60 -6.43 -4.68
C ALA A 35 -18.07 -6.36 -4.81
N ARG A 36 -17.48 -7.35 -5.47
CA ARG A 36 -16.02 -7.56 -5.54
C ARG A 36 -15.28 -6.47 -6.30
N ASP A 37 -15.94 -5.77 -7.19
CA ASP A 37 -15.45 -4.61 -7.92
C ASP A 37 -15.07 -3.44 -6.97
N LEU A 38 -15.69 -3.38 -5.79
CA LEU A 38 -15.41 -2.39 -4.75
C LEU A 38 -14.33 -2.84 -3.76
N PHE A 39 -13.83 -4.06 -3.87
CA PHE A 39 -12.77 -4.54 -2.99
C PHE A 39 -11.41 -3.98 -3.41
N ARG A 40 -10.51 -3.84 -2.43
CA ARG A 40 -9.12 -3.43 -2.66
C ARG A 40 -8.42 -4.29 -3.72
N PHE A 41 -8.74 -5.58 -3.74
CA PHE A 41 -8.28 -6.55 -4.71
C PHE A 41 -9.48 -6.98 -5.56
N ALA A 42 -9.69 -6.29 -6.68
CA ALA A 42 -10.76 -6.60 -7.63
C ALA A 42 -10.58 -8.02 -8.22
N PRO A 43 -11.63 -8.65 -8.79
CA PRO A 43 -11.54 -10.00 -9.34
C PRO A 43 -10.45 -10.22 -10.38
N GLY A 44 -10.07 -9.17 -11.12
CA GLY A 44 -9.00 -9.19 -12.11
C GLY A 44 -7.61 -8.84 -11.57
N TYR A 45 -7.45 -8.69 -10.25
CA TYR A 45 -6.17 -8.35 -9.65
C TYR A 45 -5.14 -9.46 -9.89
N LYS A 46 -4.04 -9.10 -10.53
CA LYS A 46 -2.90 -9.97 -10.82
C LYS A 46 -1.62 -9.24 -10.47
N VAL A 47 -0.60 -9.99 -10.15
CA VAL A 47 0.75 -9.51 -9.92
C VAL A 47 1.67 -10.29 -10.86
N ASP A 48 2.57 -9.57 -11.52
CA ASP A 48 3.59 -10.18 -12.36
C ASP A 48 4.66 -10.84 -11.50
N ASP A 49 5.04 -12.06 -11.87
CA ASP A 49 6.15 -12.76 -11.24
C ASP A 49 7.47 -12.10 -11.64
N PHE A 50 8.35 -11.96 -10.66
CA PHE A 50 9.73 -11.55 -10.89
C PHE A 50 10.65 -12.26 -9.89
N GLU A 51 11.91 -12.43 -10.30
CA GLU A 51 12.93 -13.05 -9.46
C GLU A 51 13.32 -12.10 -8.32
N THR A 52 13.25 -12.59 -7.08
CA THR A 52 13.59 -11.82 -5.88
C THR A 52 14.99 -12.13 -5.39
N ALA A 53 15.70 -11.11 -4.89
CA ALA A 53 17.04 -11.26 -4.30
C ALA A 53 17.01 -11.81 -2.87
N LEU A 54 15.90 -11.59 -2.15
CA LEU A 54 15.69 -12.07 -0.80
C LEU A 54 14.69 -13.24 -0.78
N ASP A 55 14.78 -14.06 0.25
CA ASP A 55 13.80 -15.11 0.52
C ASP A 55 12.52 -14.51 1.17
N TRP A 56 11.41 -14.63 0.45
CA TRP A 56 10.09 -14.18 0.87
C TRP A 56 9.12 -15.33 1.17
N SER A 57 9.61 -16.56 1.23
CA SER A 57 8.80 -17.78 1.39
C SER A 57 7.95 -17.81 2.66
N LEU A 58 8.35 -17.08 3.69
CA LEU A 58 7.65 -17.03 4.98
C LEU A 58 6.37 -16.17 4.97
N TRP A 59 6.10 -15.43 3.88
CA TRP A 59 4.95 -14.55 3.84
C TRP A 59 3.70 -15.31 3.38
N PRO A 60 2.59 -15.21 4.17
CA PRO A 60 1.37 -15.96 3.89
C PRO A 60 0.55 -15.33 2.75
N GLY A 61 -0.36 -16.11 2.20
CA GLY A 61 -1.38 -15.68 1.25
C GLY A 61 -1.36 -16.49 -0.04
N ASN A 62 -2.43 -16.41 -0.82
CA ASN A 62 -2.57 -17.13 -2.09
C ASN A 62 -1.50 -16.74 -3.12
N ALA A 63 -0.98 -15.54 -2.99
CA ALA A 63 0.08 -15.04 -3.83
C ALA A 63 1.48 -15.29 -3.24
N GLY A 64 1.59 -15.46 -1.90
CA GLY A 64 2.87 -15.73 -1.22
C GLY A 64 3.98 -14.74 -1.52
N GLY A 65 5.19 -15.05 -1.10
CA GLY A 65 6.39 -14.35 -1.51
C GLY A 65 6.38 -12.84 -1.27
N PHE A 66 7.05 -12.11 -2.15
CA PHE A 66 7.16 -10.64 -2.08
C PHE A 66 5.80 -9.94 -2.17
N GLN A 67 4.89 -10.43 -3.02
CA GLN A 67 3.52 -9.91 -3.10
C GLN A 67 2.83 -9.99 -1.74
N GLY A 68 2.87 -11.16 -1.09
CA GLY A 68 2.28 -11.36 0.24
C GLY A 68 2.84 -10.38 1.27
N ALA A 69 4.15 -10.13 1.25
CA ALA A 69 4.82 -9.17 2.14
C ALA A 69 4.32 -7.73 1.91
N VAL A 70 4.18 -7.30 0.67
CA VAL A 70 3.67 -5.96 0.31
C VAL A 70 2.21 -5.80 0.73
N GLU A 71 1.39 -6.82 0.53
CA GLU A 71 -0.05 -6.84 0.82
C GLU A 71 -0.38 -6.93 2.31
N MET A 72 0.59 -7.26 3.17
CA MET A 72 0.43 -7.18 4.64
C MET A 72 -0.03 -5.81 5.13
N CYS A 73 0.22 -4.73 4.38
CA CYS A 73 -0.28 -3.42 4.75
C CYS A 73 -1.80 -3.34 4.62
N ASN A 74 -2.51 -3.39 5.74
CA ASN A 74 -3.96 -3.26 5.81
C ASN A 74 -4.47 -1.81 5.97
N ASN A 75 -3.60 -0.82 5.78
CA ASN A 75 -3.90 0.61 5.87
C ASN A 75 -4.31 1.12 7.28
N ASN A 76 -3.97 0.41 8.37
CA ASN A 76 -4.31 0.83 9.74
C ASN A 76 -3.72 2.20 10.15
N GLY A 77 -2.69 2.69 9.48
CA GLY A 77 -2.15 4.04 9.66
C GLY A 77 -1.27 4.23 10.90
N VAL A 78 -0.87 3.18 11.63
CA VAL A 78 0.06 3.29 12.77
C VAL A 78 1.36 4.01 12.39
N CYS A 79 1.84 3.83 11.16
CA CYS A 79 3.03 4.52 10.64
C CYS A 79 2.88 6.05 10.50
N ARG A 80 1.68 6.60 10.70
CA ARG A 80 1.41 8.04 10.67
C ARG A 80 1.30 8.68 12.05
N LYS A 81 1.52 7.93 13.12
CA LYS A 81 1.49 8.47 14.48
C LYS A 81 2.61 9.51 14.68
N LEU A 82 2.25 10.63 15.27
CA LEU A 82 3.17 11.72 15.59
C LEU A 82 3.68 11.66 17.00
N LYS A 83 2.94 10.97 17.90
CA LYS A 83 3.27 10.80 19.31
C LYS A 83 3.35 9.30 19.62
N GLY A 84 4.23 8.94 20.54
CA GLY A 84 4.47 7.55 20.93
C GLY A 84 5.15 6.74 19.83
N GLY A 85 5.92 5.72 20.20
CA GLY A 85 6.72 4.91 19.28
C GLY A 85 7.73 5.72 18.45
N VAL A 86 8.39 5.06 17.51
CA VAL A 86 9.40 5.68 16.63
C VAL A 86 9.15 5.42 15.14
N MET A 87 8.13 4.65 14.79
CA MET A 87 7.71 4.40 13.41
C MET A 87 7.10 5.68 12.82
N CYS A 88 7.24 6.01 11.71
CA CYS A 88 8.15 6.03 10.59
C CYS A 88 8.89 7.37 10.62
N PRO A 89 10.20 7.44 10.81
CA PRO A 89 10.93 8.71 10.99
C PRO A 89 10.74 9.67 9.82
N SER A 90 10.77 9.17 8.58
CA SER A 90 10.58 9.99 7.39
C SER A 90 9.20 10.67 7.38
N PHE A 91 8.12 9.95 7.67
CA PHE A 91 6.79 10.56 7.77
C PHE A 91 6.72 11.62 8.89
N ARG A 92 7.36 11.38 10.02
CA ARG A 92 7.40 12.36 11.12
C ARG A 92 8.05 13.67 10.72
N ALA A 93 9.06 13.60 9.85
CA ALA A 93 9.75 14.78 9.35
C ALA A 93 8.95 15.52 8.26
N THR A 94 8.45 14.80 7.26
CA THR A 94 7.85 15.40 6.07
C THR A 94 6.34 15.60 6.17
N ARG A 95 5.62 14.75 6.89
CA ARG A 95 4.15 14.63 6.92
C ARG A 95 3.54 14.16 5.61
N GLU A 96 4.36 13.79 4.64
CA GLU A 96 3.93 13.32 3.34
C GLU A 96 3.57 11.82 3.38
N GLU A 97 2.44 11.45 2.78
CA GLU A 97 2.00 10.04 2.76
C GLU A 97 3.01 9.11 2.08
N LYS A 98 3.63 9.56 1.00
CA LYS A 98 4.67 8.80 0.27
C LYS A 98 5.84 8.39 1.16
N ASP A 99 6.11 9.15 2.23
CA ASP A 99 7.21 8.90 3.16
C ASP A 99 6.81 8.02 4.35
N SER A 100 5.57 7.56 4.39
CA SER A 100 5.10 6.59 5.37
C SER A 100 5.33 5.14 4.89
N THR A 101 5.39 4.20 5.83
CA THR A 101 5.41 2.75 5.49
C THR A 101 4.18 2.37 4.67
N ARG A 102 3.01 2.92 5.01
CA ARG A 102 1.75 2.67 4.30
C ARG A 102 1.80 3.19 2.86
N GLY A 103 2.22 4.43 2.66
CA GLY A 103 2.35 5.03 1.34
C GLY A 103 3.26 4.20 0.44
N ARG A 104 4.45 3.85 0.93
CA ARG A 104 5.41 3.01 0.21
C ARG A 104 4.85 1.62 -0.12
N ALA A 105 4.21 0.94 0.84
CA ALA A 105 3.59 -0.36 0.59
C ALA A 105 2.47 -0.30 -0.45
N ASN A 106 1.65 0.75 -0.43
CA ASN A 106 0.61 0.95 -1.45
C ASN A 106 1.21 1.27 -2.82
N THR A 107 2.25 2.10 -2.90
CA THR A 107 2.95 2.35 -4.17
C THR A 107 3.55 1.07 -4.74
N LEU A 108 4.18 0.24 -3.90
CA LEU A 108 4.70 -1.07 -4.30
C LEU A 108 3.58 -1.99 -4.83
N ARG A 109 2.46 -2.06 -4.12
CA ARG A 109 1.30 -2.85 -4.55
C ARG A 109 0.80 -2.42 -5.94
N LEU A 110 0.71 -1.13 -6.17
CA LEU A 110 0.30 -0.59 -7.47
C LEU A 110 1.32 -0.89 -8.56
N ALA A 111 2.62 -0.88 -8.22
CA ALA A 111 3.69 -1.21 -9.16
C ALA A 111 3.68 -2.70 -9.55
N ILE A 112 3.64 -3.62 -8.57
CA ILE A 112 3.65 -5.06 -8.84
C ILE A 112 2.39 -5.56 -9.55
N SER A 113 1.29 -4.82 -9.46
CA SER A 113 0.04 -5.13 -10.18
C SER A 113 -0.08 -4.44 -11.55
N GLY A 114 1.00 -3.82 -12.04
CA GLY A 114 1.05 -3.16 -13.34
C GLY A 114 0.27 -1.85 -13.45
N GLN A 115 -0.38 -1.38 -12.38
CA GLN A 115 -1.20 -0.16 -12.40
C GLN A 115 -0.38 1.14 -12.59
N LEU A 116 0.93 1.10 -12.32
CA LEU A 116 1.85 2.22 -12.52
C LEU A 116 2.71 2.06 -13.79
N GLY A 117 2.38 1.09 -14.63
CA GLY A 117 3.12 0.78 -15.86
C GLY A 117 4.20 -0.29 -15.68
N PRO A 118 4.75 -0.82 -16.79
CA PRO A 118 5.60 -2.00 -16.78
C PRO A 118 6.93 -1.81 -16.04
N ASP A 119 7.51 -0.62 -16.08
CA ASP A 119 8.83 -0.34 -15.50
C ASP A 119 8.75 0.31 -14.11
N ALA A 120 7.56 0.30 -13.49
CA ALA A 120 7.31 1.03 -12.25
C ALA A 120 8.27 0.64 -11.13
N MET A 121 8.61 -0.65 -11.00
CA MET A 121 9.47 -1.19 -9.94
C MET A 121 10.92 -0.65 -10.01
N THR A 122 11.42 -0.37 -11.21
CA THR A 122 12.80 0.12 -11.45
C THR A 122 12.85 1.61 -11.76
N SER A 123 11.70 2.31 -11.76
CA SER A 123 11.58 3.72 -12.10
C SER A 123 12.27 4.66 -11.09
N ASP A 124 12.60 5.87 -11.55
CA ASP A 124 13.15 6.90 -10.67
C ASP A 124 12.11 7.38 -9.64
N ALA A 125 10.83 7.44 -10.02
CA ALA A 125 9.73 7.76 -9.11
C ALA A 125 9.61 6.75 -7.95
N MET A 126 9.84 5.45 -8.22
CA MET A 126 9.90 4.44 -7.16
C MET A 126 11.12 4.64 -6.26
N ALA A 127 12.28 4.93 -6.83
CA ALA A 127 13.48 5.24 -6.05
C ALA A 127 13.25 6.46 -5.13
N ASP A 128 12.64 7.53 -5.63
CA ASP A 128 12.26 8.72 -4.86
C ASP A 128 11.30 8.39 -3.71
N THR A 129 10.31 7.54 -3.96
CA THR A 129 9.37 7.10 -2.90
C THR A 129 10.08 6.40 -1.75
N LEU A 130 11.18 5.71 -2.05
CA LEU A 130 11.97 4.98 -1.05
C LEU A 130 13.18 5.77 -0.52
N ALA A 131 13.52 6.90 -1.13
CA ALA A 131 14.76 7.65 -0.82
C ALA A 131 14.89 7.99 0.67
N LEU A 132 13.84 8.54 1.28
CA LEU A 132 13.85 8.91 2.69
C LEU A 132 13.65 7.74 3.66
N CYS A 133 13.50 6.50 3.17
CA CYS A 133 13.48 5.34 4.05
C CYS A 133 14.90 5.03 4.54
N VAL A 134 15.15 5.27 5.82
CA VAL A 134 16.46 5.04 6.45
C VAL A 134 16.69 3.57 6.86
N SER A 135 15.83 2.66 6.43
CA SER A 135 15.92 1.21 6.69
C SER A 135 16.07 0.84 8.19
N CYS A 136 15.47 1.61 9.07
CA CYS A 136 15.59 1.44 10.53
C CYS A 136 14.87 0.19 11.08
N LYS A 137 14.09 -0.53 10.26
CA LYS A 137 13.31 -1.75 10.61
C LYS A 137 12.26 -1.57 11.71
N VAL A 138 12.02 -0.37 12.19
CA VAL A 138 11.01 -0.10 13.22
C VAL A 138 9.61 -0.51 12.74
N CYS A 139 9.33 -0.34 11.44
CA CYS A 139 8.06 -0.78 10.84
C CYS A 139 7.81 -2.28 11.06
N LYS A 140 8.81 -3.14 10.91
CA LYS A 140 8.66 -4.59 11.16
C LYS A 140 8.19 -4.87 12.59
N ARG A 141 8.61 -4.08 13.57
CA ARG A 141 8.31 -4.29 15.00
C ARG A 141 7.04 -3.56 15.47
N GLU A 142 6.83 -2.33 15.02
CA GLU A 142 5.71 -1.49 15.49
C GLU A 142 4.45 -1.57 14.61
N CYS A 143 4.56 -2.06 13.37
CA CYS A 143 3.39 -2.26 12.52
C CYS A 143 2.59 -3.49 13.00
N PRO A 144 1.28 -3.35 13.28
CA PRO A 144 0.45 -4.49 13.71
C PRO A 144 0.43 -5.66 12.73
N THR A 145 0.67 -5.40 11.44
CA THR A 145 0.74 -6.41 10.38
C THR A 145 2.16 -6.75 9.97
N GLY A 146 3.18 -6.24 10.67
CA GLY A 146 4.57 -6.64 10.49
C GLY A 146 5.21 -6.25 9.15
N VAL A 147 4.75 -5.18 8.48
CA VAL A 147 5.33 -4.72 7.21
C VAL A 147 6.82 -4.40 7.37
N ASP A 148 7.69 -5.12 6.67
CA ASP A 148 9.14 -4.89 6.65
C ASP A 148 9.57 -4.04 5.45
N MET A 149 9.36 -2.73 5.53
CA MET A 149 9.73 -1.81 4.45
C MET A 149 11.25 -1.75 4.20
N ALA A 150 12.07 -2.08 5.20
CA ALA A 150 13.52 -2.11 5.02
C ALA A 150 13.94 -3.26 4.09
N ALA A 151 13.38 -4.46 4.28
CA ALA A 151 13.62 -5.59 3.38
C ALA A 151 13.07 -5.30 1.96
N MET A 152 11.87 -4.71 1.85
CA MET A 152 11.31 -4.30 0.57
C MET A 152 12.20 -3.28 -0.17
N LYS A 153 12.82 -2.34 0.56
CA LYS A 153 13.77 -1.39 -0.04
C LYS A 153 15.01 -2.09 -0.57
N VAL A 154 15.52 -3.10 0.13
CA VAL A 154 16.68 -3.91 -0.35
C VAL A 154 16.30 -4.62 -1.64
N GLU A 155 15.13 -5.25 -1.69
CA GLU A 155 14.64 -5.93 -2.90
C GLU A 155 14.57 -5.00 -4.10
N LEU A 156 13.95 -3.83 -3.93
CA LEU A 156 13.86 -2.84 -5.00
C LEU A 156 15.21 -2.28 -5.43
N THR A 157 16.14 -2.11 -4.49
CA THR A 157 17.50 -1.70 -4.82
C THR A 157 18.21 -2.75 -5.65
N ALA A 158 18.03 -4.04 -5.34
CA ALA A 158 18.58 -5.14 -6.11
C ALA A 158 18.00 -5.16 -7.54
N LEU A 159 16.68 -5.12 -7.68
CA LEU A 159 16.00 -5.07 -8.98
C LEU A 159 16.47 -3.87 -9.84
N ARG A 160 16.55 -2.71 -9.22
CA ARG A 160 17.02 -1.51 -9.92
C ARG A 160 18.48 -1.62 -10.34
N THR A 161 19.33 -2.20 -9.50
CA THR A 161 20.75 -2.43 -9.81
C THR A 161 20.91 -3.44 -10.95
N GLN A 162 20.10 -4.47 -11.00
CA GLN A 162 20.09 -5.41 -12.12
C GLN A 162 19.68 -4.73 -13.43
N ALA A 163 18.66 -3.87 -13.39
CA ALA A 163 18.13 -3.20 -14.57
C ALA A 163 19.01 -2.05 -15.09
N LYS A 164 19.58 -1.23 -14.20
CA LYS A 164 20.27 0.04 -14.54
C LYS A 164 21.75 0.07 -14.18
N GLY A 165 22.25 -0.95 -13.48
CA GLY A 165 23.61 -0.99 -12.93
C GLY A 165 23.76 -0.12 -11.66
N LEU A 166 24.93 -0.20 -11.05
CA LEU A 166 25.29 0.66 -9.89
C LEU A 166 25.61 2.08 -10.35
N SER A 167 25.17 3.08 -9.57
CA SER A 167 25.61 4.45 -9.77
C SER A 167 27.12 4.59 -9.57
N PHE A 168 27.71 5.66 -10.11
CA PHE A 168 29.15 5.91 -9.91
C PHE A 168 29.52 6.04 -8.42
N HIS A 169 28.68 6.72 -7.65
CA HIS A 169 28.83 6.86 -6.21
C HIS A 169 28.77 5.50 -5.49
N ASP A 170 27.82 4.66 -5.83
CA ASP A 170 27.66 3.35 -5.20
C ASP A 170 28.85 2.42 -5.55
N ARG A 171 29.37 2.53 -6.76
CA ARG A 171 30.60 1.80 -7.15
C ARG A 171 31.81 2.20 -6.33
N LEU A 172 31.95 3.50 -6.02
CA LEU A 172 33.08 3.99 -5.19
C LEU A 172 32.99 3.51 -3.73
N ILE A 173 31.78 3.30 -3.21
CA ILE A 173 31.60 2.85 -1.82
C ILE A 173 31.65 1.32 -1.70
N ALA A 174 31.25 0.59 -2.75
CA ALA A 174 31.19 -0.86 -2.74
C ALA A 174 32.57 -1.54 -2.94
N TYR A 175 33.60 -0.77 -3.33
CA TYR A 175 34.99 -1.18 -3.52
C TYR A 175 35.93 -0.24 -2.76
#